data_0c1f7164f472ccbc20cf535a2c3a5012
#
_entry.id   0c1f7164f472ccbc20cf535a2c3a5012
#
_cell.length_a   1.000
_cell.length_b   1.000
_cell.length_c   1.000
_cell.angle_alpha   90.00
_cell.angle_beta   90.00
_cell.angle_gamma   90.00
#
_symmetry.space_group_name_H-M   'P 1'
#
loop_
_entity.id
_entity.type
_entity.pdbx_description
1 polymer ?
#
loop_
_entity_poly.entity_id
_entity_poly.type
_entity_poly.pdbx_seq_one_letter_code
_entity_poly.pdbx_strand_id
1 'polypeptide(L)'
;AVYGNRAYDDGIIELREIMAEDGLRLVGAAAFVGEHTFSRILGGGRPDGEDLVIAEEFASEIVQNLLLSGAGAAGRVEVPGTPYPYSGFYKATDTSKKSVDIRKVVPQTDLTKCDGCGLCAKMCAMGAIDFTDCTQVVGKCIKCGACIKRCPRGAKYFDDPQYLSHLALLEEKFTSPRR
;
A
#
# COMPACT_ATOMS: atom_id res chain seq x y z
N ALA A 1 -9.73 -2.02 -2.60
CA ALA A 1 -8.45 -1.58 -2.01
C ALA A 1 -7.36 -2.59 -2.29
N VAL A 2 -6.09 -2.15 -2.33
CA VAL A 2 -4.92 -3.04 -2.41
C VAL A 2 -4.05 -2.81 -1.17
N TYR A 3 -3.62 -3.88 -0.51
CA TYR A 3 -2.84 -3.81 0.71
C TYR A 3 -1.65 -4.78 0.71
N GLY A 4 -0.61 -4.46 1.51
CA GLY A 4 0.67 -5.18 1.53
C GLY A 4 0.72 -6.34 2.52
N ASN A 5 -0.18 -7.31 2.43
CA ASN A 5 -0.20 -8.59 3.18
C ASN A 5 -0.32 -8.49 4.73
N ARG A 6 -0.17 -7.33 5.36
CA ARG A 6 -0.36 -7.18 6.82
C ARG A 6 -1.85 -7.09 7.17
N ALA A 7 -2.47 -5.99 6.83
CA ALA A 7 -3.89 -5.70 7.02
C ALA A 7 -4.26 -4.41 6.26
N TYR A 8 -5.53 -4.24 5.98
CA TYR A 8 -6.10 -2.99 5.46
C TYR A 8 -6.83 -2.19 6.56
N ASP A 9 -6.77 -2.69 7.79
CA ASP A 9 -7.36 -2.08 9.00
C ASP A 9 -8.84 -1.65 8.76
N ASP A 10 -9.20 -0.44 9.14
CA ASP A 10 -10.56 0.11 8.93
C ASP A 10 -10.71 0.87 7.59
N GLY A 11 -9.72 0.77 6.67
CA GLY A 11 -9.69 1.58 5.45
C GLY A 11 -10.87 1.38 4.50
N ILE A 12 -11.47 0.19 4.44
CA ILE A 12 -12.64 -0.06 3.57
C ILE A 12 -13.91 0.52 4.19
N ILE A 13 -14.11 0.37 5.50
CA ILE A 13 -15.28 0.92 6.17
C ILE A 13 -15.24 2.45 6.19
N GLU A 14 -14.09 3.05 6.44
CA GLU A 14 -13.89 4.49 6.35
C GLU A 14 -14.20 5.02 4.95
N LEU A 15 -13.64 4.38 3.90
CA LEU A 15 -13.92 4.76 2.52
C LEU A 15 -15.40 4.66 2.18
N ARG A 16 -16.08 3.60 2.63
CA ARG A 16 -17.53 3.45 2.45
C ARG A 16 -18.30 4.62 3.07
N GLU A 17 -17.93 5.02 4.28
CA GLU A 17 -18.61 6.08 5.01
C GLU A 17 -18.39 7.44 4.34
N ILE A 18 -17.17 7.76 3.95
CA ILE A 18 -16.84 8.97 3.17
C ILE A 18 -17.67 9.02 1.87
N MET A 19 -17.70 7.93 1.11
CA MET A 19 -18.49 7.87 -0.12
C MET A 19 -19.99 8.05 0.13
N ALA A 20 -20.51 7.49 1.22
CA ALA A 20 -21.92 7.63 1.58
C ALA A 20 -22.27 9.06 1.99
N GLU A 21 -21.41 9.76 2.72
CA GLU A 21 -21.55 11.17 3.09
C GLU A 21 -21.58 12.08 1.84
N ASP A 22 -20.78 11.75 0.82
CA ASP A 22 -20.77 12.45 -0.47
C ASP A 22 -21.94 12.05 -1.40
N GLY A 23 -22.91 11.25 -0.92
CA GLY A 23 -24.05 10.81 -1.69
C GLY A 23 -23.76 9.70 -2.70
N LEU A 24 -22.59 9.10 -2.66
CA LEU A 24 -22.21 7.97 -3.51
C LEU A 24 -22.71 6.66 -2.90
N ARG A 25 -23.18 5.78 -3.79
CA ARG A 25 -23.68 4.48 -3.37
C ARG A 25 -22.69 3.39 -3.70
N LEU A 26 -22.24 2.70 -2.67
CA LEU A 26 -21.35 1.56 -2.82
C LEU A 26 -22.14 0.35 -3.32
N VAL A 27 -21.68 -0.29 -4.38
CA VAL A 27 -22.29 -1.49 -4.98
C VAL A 27 -21.49 -2.76 -4.71
N GLY A 28 -20.26 -2.62 -4.21
CA GLY A 28 -19.40 -3.70 -3.79
C GLY A 28 -18.11 -3.15 -3.18
N ALA A 29 -17.43 -3.96 -2.37
CA ALA A 29 -16.15 -3.61 -1.79
C ALA A 29 -15.28 -4.86 -1.66
N ALA A 30 -13.99 -4.73 -1.96
CA ALA A 30 -13.02 -5.80 -1.78
C ALA A 30 -11.65 -5.24 -1.41
N ALA A 31 -10.85 -6.08 -0.75
CA ALA A 31 -9.43 -5.82 -0.50
C ALA A 31 -8.60 -6.94 -1.14
N PHE A 32 -7.66 -6.55 -1.99
CA PHE A 32 -6.75 -7.46 -2.67
C PHE A 32 -5.34 -7.32 -2.11
N VAL A 33 -4.63 -8.44 -1.99
CA VAL A 33 -3.25 -8.40 -1.56
C VAL A 33 -2.33 -7.95 -2.69
N GLY A 34 -1.32 -7.15 -2.35
CA GLY A 34 -0.25 -6.75 -3.25
C GLY A 34 1.10 -6.81 -2.54
N GLU A 35 2.17 -6.69 -3.28
CA GLU A 35 3.50 -6.63 -2.71
C GLU A 35 3.64 -5.46 -1.73
N HIS A 36 4.13 -5.73 -0.51
CA HIS A 36 4.30 -4.72 0.52
C HIS A 36 5.31 -3.65 0.11
N THR A 37 5.02 -2.37 0.37
CA THR A 37 5.86 -1.26 -0.09
C THR A 37 7.29 -1.30 0.44
N PHE A 38 7.51 -1.75 1.67
CA PHE A 38 8.81 -1.79 2.32
C PHE A 38 9.61 -3.07 1.99
N SER A 39 8.93 -4.16 1.64
CA SER A 39 9.49 -5.49 1.51
C SER A 39 9.39 -6.02 0.08
N ARG A 40 10.29 -6.92 -0.29
CA ARG A 40 10.18 -7.78 -1.47
C ARG A 40 9.73 -9.21 -1.14
N ILE A 41 9.60 -9.51 0.17
CA ILE A 41 9.21 -10.82 0.68
C ILE A 41 7.71 -10.81 1.00
N LEU A 42 7.24 -9.78 1.70
CA LEU A 42 5.83 -9.67 2.09
C LEU A 42 4.95 -9.44 0.86
N GLY A 43 4.08 -10.39 0.59
CA GLY A 43 3.24 -10.39 -0.60
C GLY A 43 4.07 -10.33 -1.89
N GLY A 44 5.31 -10.85 -1.85
CA GLY A 44 6.19 -10.87 -3.01
C GLY A 44 5.55 -11.62 -4.19
N GLY A 45 5.60 -11.01 -5.36
CA GLY A 45 4.94 -11.55 -6.55
C GLY A 45 3.41 -11.40 -6.59
N ARG A 46 2.81 -10.68 -5.61
CA ARG A 46 1.35 -10.44 -5.57
C ARG A 46 0.99 -9.06 -6.17
N PRO A 47 -0.17 -8.95 -6.89
CA PRO A 47 -1.13 -10.02 -7.14
C PRO A 47 -0.57 -11.09 -8.09
N ASP A 48 -0.88 -12.35 -7.81
CA ASP A 48 -0.60 -13.49 -8.68
C ASP A 48 -1.80 -13.85 -9.57
N GLY A 49 -1.70 -14.95 -10.33
CA GLY A 49 -2.80 -15.38 -11.20
C GLY A 49 -4.08 -15.73 -10.47
N GLU A 50 -4.00 -16.27 -9.25
CA GLU A 50 -5.18 -16.60 -8.44
C GLU A 50 -5.84 -15.31 -7.91
N ASP A 51 -5.06 -14.31 -7.53
CA ASP A 51 -5.59 -13.00 -7.12
C ASP A 51 -6.35 -12.31 -8.25
N LEU A 52 -5.84 -12.43 -9.49
CA LEU A 52 -6.50 -11.87 -10.66
C LEU A 52 -7.84 -12.56 -10.94
N VAL A 53 -7.89 -13.88 -10.81
CA VAL A 53 -9.17 -14.64 -10.95
C VAL A 53 -10.18 -14.16 -9.90
N ILE A 54 -9.78 -14.04 -8.63
CA ILE A 54 -10.65 -13.53 -7.55
C ILE A 54 -11.15 -12.11 -7.87
N ALA A 55 -10.29 -11.25 -8.44
CA ALA A 55 -10.70 -9.90 -8.83
C ALA A 55 -11.69 -9.88 -9.99
N GLU A 56 -11.55 -10.78 -10.98
CA GLU A 56 -12.47 -10.95 -12.09
C GLU A 56 -13.82 -11.51 -11.64
N GLU A 57 -13.82 -12.50 -10.73
CA GLU A 57 -15.04 -13.05 -10.13
C GLU A 57 -15.79 -11.96 -9.38
N PHE A 58 -15.11 -11.18 -8.52
CA PHE A 58 -15.70 -10.06 -7.81
C PHE A 58 -16.31 -9.02 -8.74
N ALA A 59 -15.63 -8.66 -9.83
CA ALA A 59 -16.16 -7.73 -10.83
C ALA A 59 -17.42 -8.30 -11.52
N SER A 60 -17.41 -9.59 -11.84
CA SER A 60 -18.53 -10.29 -12.46
C SER A 60 -19.75 -10.33 -11.56
N GLU A 61 -19.58 -10.61 -10.27
CA GLU A 61 -20.65 -10.58 -9.28
C GLU A 61 -21.30 -9.19 -9.16
N ILE A 62 -20.49 -8.13 -9.15
CA ILE A 62 -21.01 -6.75 -9.13
C ILE A 62 -21.87 -6.48 -10.36
N VAL A 63 -21.37 -6.81 -11.55
CA VAL A 63 -22.11 -6.61 -12.81
C VAL A 63 -23.42 -7.38 -12.80
N GLN A 64 -23.41 -8.66 -12.40
CA GLN A 64 -24.61 -9.47 -12.31
C GLN A 64 -25.63 -8.89 -11.33
N ASN A 65 -25.21 -8.48 -10.14
CA ASN A 65 -26.07 -7.89 -9.13
C ASN A 65 -26.70 -6.57 -9.61
N LEU A 66 -25.94 -5.73 -10.32
CA LEU A 66 -26.46 -4.49 -10.91
C LEU A 66 -27.49 -4.76 -12.02
N LEU A 67 -27.25 -5.76 -12.86
CA LEU A 67 -28.17 -6.13 -13.94
C LEU A 67 -29.49 -6.74 -13.42
N LEU A 68 -29.41 -7.58 -12.38
CA LEU A 68 -30.58 -8.25 -11.80
C LEU A 68 -31.44 -7.33 -10.93
N SER A 69 -30.79 -6.48 -10.12
CA SER A 69 -31.46 -5.68 -9.11
C SER A 69 -31.68 -4.22 -9.53
N GLY A 70 -31.04 -3.77 -10.61
CA GLY A 70 -30.95 -2.36 -10.98
C GLY A 70 -30.10 -1.55 -10.00
N ALA A 71 -29.52 -0.47 -10.44
CA ALA A 71 -28.66 0.39 -9.61
C ALA A 71 -29.39 0.98 -8.38
N GLY A 72 -30.75 0.98 -8.42
CA GLY A 72 -31.63 1.46 -7.36
C GLY A 72 -31.87 0.48 -6.20
N ALA A 73 -31.72 -0.81 -6.41
CA ALA A 73 -32.12 -1.85 -5.47
C ALA A 73 -30.98 -2.44 -4.63
N ALA A 74 -29.73 -2.11 -4.92
CA ALA A 74 -28.61 -2.60 -4.10
C ALA A 74 -28.73 -2.06 -2.67
N GLY A 75 -28.85 -2.95 -1.69
CA GLY A 75 -28.83 -2.63 -0.27
C GLY A 75 -27.50 -2.03 0.17
N ARG A 76 -27.39 -1.70 1.45
CA ARG A 76 -26.10 -1.27 2.03
C ARG A 76 -25.10 -2.40 1.92
N VAL A 77 -23.95 -2.15 1.29
CA VAL A 77 -22.84 -3.12 1.26
C VAL A 77 -22.20 -3.17 2.63
N GLU A 78 -22.30 -4.33 3.28
CA GLU A 78 -21.61 -4.56 4.54
C GLU A 78 -20.12 -4.83 4.27
N VAL A 79 -19.25 -4.19 5.05
CA VAL A 79 -17.80 -4.33 4.99
C VAL A 79 -17.23 -4.54 6.38
N PRO A 80 -16.18 -5.35 6.53
CA PRO A 80 -15.54 -5.54 7.82
C PRO A 80 -14.82 -4.26 8.26
N GLY A 81 -14.71 -4.07 9.57
CA GLY A 81 -14.02 -2.96 10.19
C GLY A 81 -14.77 -2.40 11.40
N THR A 82 -14.17 -1.47 12.10
CA THR A 82 -14.75 -0.75 13.23
C THR A 82 -15.43 0.52 12.70
N PRO A 83 -16.75 0.70 12.90
CA PRO A 83 -17.40 1.97 12.55
C PRO A 83 -16.78 3.15 13.31
N TYR A 84 -17.01 4.37 12.82
CA TYR A 84 -16.53 5.56 13.52
C TYR A 84 -17.00 5.58 15.01
N PRO A 85 -16.10 5.91 15.97
CA PRO A 85 -14.69 6.22 15.80
C PRO A 85 -13.84 4.98 15.48
N TYR A 86 -13.06 5.08 14.38
CA TYR A 86 -12.22 3.97 13.90
C TYR A 86 -11.17 3.54 14.93
N SER A 87 -10.64 2.33 14.79
CA SER A 87 -9.64 1.77 15.72
C SER A 87 -8.32 2.56 15.77
N GLY A 88 -8.15 3.51 14.85
CA GLY A 88 -6.99 4.37 14.74
C GLY A 88 -5.91 3.80 13.82
N PHE A 89 -4.86 4.60 13.62
CA PHE A 89 -3.80 4.25 12.68
C PHE A 89 -2.80 3.26 13.28
N TYR A 90 -2.29 2.40 12.42
CA TYR A 90 -1.18 1.54 12.78
C TYR A 90 0.05 2.35 13.23
N LYS A 91 0.60 1.97 14.38
CA LYS A 91 1.83 2.57 14.91
C LYS A 91 3.00 1.63 14.66
N ALA A 92 4.02 2.11 13.94
CA ALA A 92 5.21 1.33 13.69
C ALA A 92 5.96 1.01 15.00
N THR A 93 6.39 -0.23 15.14
CA THR A 93 7.20 -0.69 16.28
C THR A 93 8.42 -1.45 15.76
N ASP A 94 9.49 -1.49 16.53
CA ASP A 94 10.64 -2.34 16.28
C ASP A 94 10.42 -3.79 16.74
N THR A 95 11.41 -4.63 16.54
CA THR A 95 11.39 -6.04 16.97
C THR A 95 11.22 -6.23 18.48
N SER A 96 11.54 -5.21 19.28
CA SER A 96 11.34 -5.17 20.74
C SER A 96 9.95 -4.63 21.11
N LYS A 97 9.06 -4.37 20.16
CA LYS A 97 7.72 -3.76 20.32
C LYS A 97 7.75 -2.31 20.80
N LYS A 98 8.91 -1.65 20.76
CA LYS A 98 9.04 -0.23 21.07
C LYS A 98 8.56 0.60 19.85
N SER A 99 7.80 1.65 20.10
CA SER A 99 7.35 2.57 19.05
C SER A 99 8.55 3.24 18.35
N VAL A 100 8.50 3.28 17.01
CA VAL A 100 9.52 3.93 16.18
C VAL A 100 8.90 5.02 15.31
N ASP A 101 9.66 6.08 15.07
CA ASP A 101 9.22 7.17 14.20
C ASP A 101 9.93 7.12 12.85
N ILE A 102 9.26 6.53 11.88
CA ILE A 102 9.78 6.42 10.52
C ILE A 102 9.29 7.55 9.58
N ARG A 103 8.56 8.54 10.09
CA ARG A 103 7.92 9.57 9.25
C ARG A 103 8.91 10.39 8.44
N LYS A 104 10.09 10.68 9.00
CA LYS A 104 11.14 11.49 8.38
C LYS A 104 12.15 10.66 7.56
N VAL A 105 12.04 9.34 7.59
CA VAL A 105 12.94 8.46 6.83
C VAL A 105 12.72 8.65 5.35
N VAL A 106 13.81 8.86 4.61
CA VAL A 106 13.82 9.01 3.15
C VAL A 106 14.82 8.06 2.51
N PRO A 107 14.62 7.66 1.25
CA PRO A 107 15.56 6.76 0.58
C PRO A 107 16.90 7.46 0.32
N GLN A 108 17.98 6.73 0.51
CA GLN A 108 19.35 7.11 0.18
C GLN A 108 19.70 6.67 -1.25
N THR A 109 20.84 7.17 -1.75
CA THR A 109 21.35 6.80 -3.08
C THR A 109 22.81 6.33 -2.97
N ASP A 110 23.07 5.12 -3.41
CA ASP A 110 24.41 4.60 -3.62
C ASP A 110 24.98 5.22 -4.91
N LEU A 111 25.87 6.21 -4.75
CA LEU A 111 26.47 6.93 -5.87
C LEU A 111 27.38 6.05 -6.74
N THR A 112 27.83 4.93 -6.22
CA THR A 112 28.67 3.99 -7.01
C THR A 112 27.83 3.18 -8.00
N LYS A 113 26.52 3.07 -7.77
CA LYS A 113 25.57 2.35 -8.63
C LYS A 113 24.70 3.28 -9.46
N CYS A 114 24.50 4.50 -9.00
CA CYS A 114 23.59 5.45 -9.66
C CYS A 114 24.20 6.00 -10.95
N ASP A 115 23.51 5.80 -12.08
CA ASP A 115 23.90 6.35 -13.39
C ASP A 115 23.16 7.66 -13.73
N GLY A 116 22.39 8.24 -12.79
CA GLY A 116 21.69 9.50 -13.01
C GLY A 116 20.47 9.42 -13.94
N CYS A 117 19.94 8.24 -14.24
CA CYS A 117 18.85 8.07 -15.23
C CYS A 117 17.52 8.78 -14.90
N GLY A 118 17.34 9.32 -13.71
CA GLY A 118 16.16 10.07 -13.28
C GLY A 118 14.86 9.27 -13.14
N LEU A 119 14.86 7.95 -13.36
CA LEU A 119 13.64 7.13 -13.28
C LEU A 119 12.97 7.21 -11.91
N CYS A 120 13.75 7.26 -10.83
CA CYS A 120 13.22 7.38 -9.47
C CYS A 120 12.47 8.70 -9.23
N ALA A 121 12.94 9.83 -9.81
CA ALA A 121 12.25 11.11 -9.75
C ALA A 121 10.95 11.06 -10.57
N LYS A 122 11.02 10.54 -11.80
CA LYS A 122 9.86 10.38 -12.70
C LYS A 122 8.74 9.53 -12.10
N MET A 123 9.09 8.51 -11.33
CA MET A 123 8.12 7.58 -10.72
C MET A 123 7.66 8.00 -9.33
N CYS A 124 8.22 9.06 -8.77
CA CYS A 124 7.84 9.51 -7.43
C CYS A 124 6.44 10.12 -7.45
N ALA A 125 5.44 9.42 -6.93
CA ALA A 125 4.06 9.89 -6.89
C ALA A 125 3.88 11.21 -6.12
N MET A 126 4.83 11.54 -5.23
CA MET A 126 4.82 12.77 -4.44
C MET A 126 5.69 13.88 -5.03
N GLY A 127 6.40 13.63 -6.15
CA GLY A 127 7.39 14.59 -6.67
C GLY A 127 8.49 14.90 -5.66
N ALA A 128 8.79 13.98 -4.74
CA ALA A 128 9.69 14.25 -3.61
C ALA A 128 11.17 14.09 -3.97
N ILE A 129 11.50 13.54 -5.13
CA ILE A 129 12.87 13.38 -5.63
C ILE A 129 13.13 14.44 -6.68
N ASP A 130 14.24 15.15 -6.55
CA ASP A 130 14.60 16.22 -7.48
C ASP A 130 14.84 15.68 -8.90
N PHE A 131 14.33 16.38 -9.91
CA PHE A 131 14.47 15.97 -11.31
C PHE A 131 15.83 16.31 -11.90
N THR A 132 16.52 17.31 -11.36
CA THR A 132 17.85 17.74 -11.82
C THR A 132 18.94 16.97 -11.11
N ASP A 133 18.72 16.60 -9.85
CA ASP A 133 19.59 15.72 -9.07
C ASP A 133 18.77 14.63 -8.39
N CYS A 134 18.58 13.55 -9.07
CA CYS A 134 17.78 12.43 -8.58
C CYS A 134 18.37 11.71 -7.33
N THR A 135 19.51 12.15 -6.84
CA THR A 135 20.07 11.70 -5.56
C THR A 135 19.41 12.38 -4.37
N GLN A 136 18.85 13.58 -4.57
CA GLN A 136 18.25 14.40 -3.54
C GLN A 136 16.77 14.11 -3.33
N VAL A 137 16.36 14.08 -2.07
CA VAL A 137 14.93 14.02 -1.67
C VAL A 137 14.57 15.39 -1.09
N VAL A 138 13.84 16.19 -1.85
CA VAL A 138 13.49 17.58 -1.54
C VAL A 138 12.07 17.74 -1.01
N GLY A 139 11.23 16.71 -1.12
CA GLY A 139 9.83 16.74 -0.72
C GLY A 139 9.46 15.66 0.30
N LYS A 140 8.16 15.58 0.58
CA LYS A 140 7.62 14.61 1.54
C LYS A 140 7.61 13.19 0.96
N CYS A 141 8.40 12.29 1.54
CA CYS A 141 8.42 10.86 1.17
C CYS A 141 7.32 10.09 1.92
N ILE A 142 6.43 9.41 1.18
CA ILE A 142 5.40 8.51 1.73
C ILE A 142 5.87 7.05 1.84
N LYS A 143 7.13 6.78 1.54
CA LYS A 143 7.75 5.45 1.60
C LYS A 143 7.06 4.38 0.74
N CYS A 144 6.51 4.78 -0.40
CA CYS A 144 5.86 3.84 -1.32
C CYS A 144 6.82 2.82 -1.97
N GLY A 145 8.13 3.00 -1.81
CA GLY A 145 9.16 2.08 -2.31
C GLY A 145 9.37 2.08 -3.82
N ALA A 146 8.60 2.84 -4.61
CA ALA A 146 8.70 2.81 -6.07
C ALA A 146 10.12 3.11 -6.59
N CYS A 147 10.78 4.12 -6.05
CA CYS A 147 12.16 4.48 -6.41
C CYS A 147 13.18 3.38 -6.10
N ILE A 148 12.93 2.55 -5.09
CA ILE A 148 13.80 1.43 -4.70
C ILE A 148 13.52 0.21 -5.56
N LYS A 149 12.25 -0.16 -5.68
CA LYS A 149 11.83 -1.38 -6.39
C LYS A 149 12.03 -1.30 -7.90
N ARG A 150 11.95 -0.11 -8.46
CA ARG A 150 12.04 0.14 -9.90
C ARG A 150 13.40 0.68 -10.34
N CYS A 151 14.36 0.88 -9.42
CA CYS A 151 15.71 1.31 -9.81
C CYS A 151 16.43 0.17 -10.56
N PRO A 152 16.79 0.35 -11.86
CA PRO A 152 17.42 -0.72 -12.63
C PRO A 152 18.84 -1.04 -12.15
N ARG A 153 19.47 -0.11 -11.43
CA ARG A 153 20.80 -0.27 -10.84
C ARG A 153 20.78 -0.69 -9.37
N GLY A 154 19.59 -0.77 -8.74
CA GLY A 154 19.50 -1.03 -7.30
C GLY A 154 20.20 0.03 -6.45
N ALA A 155 20.27 1.28 -6.94
CA ALA A 155 21.02 2.36 -6.29
C ALA A 155 20.23 3.02 -5.14
N LYS A 156 18.90 2.88 -5.08
CA LYS A 156 18.07 3.46 -4.01
C LYS A 156 17.81 2.44 -2.90
N TYR A 157 17.92 2.88 -1.66
CA TYR A 157 17.73 2.02 -0.47
C TYR A 157 17.31 2.84 0.75
N PHE A 158 16.87 2.18 1.80
CA PHE A 158 16.71 2.75 3.13
C PHE A 158 17.79 2.21 4.05
N ASP A 159 18.36 3.06 4.90
CA ASP A 159 19.44 2.74 5.84
C ASP A 159 19.13 3.09 7.30
N ASP A 160 17.97 3.69 7.55
CA ASP A 160 17.56 4.08 8.91
C ASP A 160 17.34 2.85 9.78
N PRO A 161 18.03 2.74 10.94
CA PRO A 161 17.95 1.55 11.80
C PRO A 161 16.54 1.27 12.34
N GLN A 162 15.74 2.30 12.63
CA GLN A 162 14.38 2.11 13.12
C GLN A 162 13.47 1.57 12.00
N TYR A 163 13.63 2.10 10.79
CA TYR A 163 12.93 1.60 9.61
C TYR A 163 13.28 0.13 9.33
N LEU A 164 14.56 -0.21 9.35
CA LEU A 164 15.03 -1.58 9.08
C LEU A 164 14.58 -2.56 10.18
N SER A 165 14.60 -2.16 11.44
CA SER A 165 14.07 -2.97 12.55
C SER A 165 12.56 -3.19 12.43
N HIS A 166 11.81 -2.15 12.03
CA HIS A 166 10.39 -2.29 11.75
C HIS A 166 10.11 -3.22 10.57
N LEU A 167 10.87 -3.10 9.49
CA LEU A 167 10.78 -3.99 8.34
C LEU A 167 11.02 -5.45 8.72
N ALA A 168 12.07 -5.71 9.48
CA ALA A 168 12.38 -7.06 9.97
C ALA A 168 11.23 -7.65 10.80
N LEU A 169 10.61 -6.86 11.68
CA LEU A 169 9.43 -7.27 12.43
C LEU A 169 8.25 -7.64 11.53
N LEU A 170 8.00 -6.85 10.49
CA LEU A 170 6.93 -7.14 9.53
C LEU A 170 7.20 -8.44 8.77
N GLU A 171 8.42 -8.62 8.29
CA GLU A 171 8.83 -9.81 7.55
C GLU A 171 8.79 -11.08 8.41
N GLU A 172 9.13 -11.00 9.69
CA GLU A 172 8.99 -12.10 10.63
C GLU A 172 7.52 -12.51 10.85
N LYS A 173 6.61 -11.54 10.97
CA LYS A 173 5.23 -11.81 11.42
C LYS A 173 4.22 -12.04 10.30
N PHE A 174 4.46 -11.50 9.11
CA PHE A 174 3.43 -11.41 8.08
C PHE A 174 3.82 -12.02 6.74
N THR A 175 4.72 -13.00 6.74
CA THR A 175 5.17 -13.71 5.52
C THR A 175 4.12 -14.66 4.95
N SER A 176 3.22 -15.19 5.78
CA SER A 176 2.16 -16.07 5.30
C SER A 176 1.22 -15.32 4.34
N PRO A 177 0.96 -15.86 3.15
CA PRO A 177 0.02 -15.26 2.20
C PRO A 177 -1.36 -15.07 2.83
N ARG A 178 -1.96 -13.92 2.61
CA ARG A 178 -3.35 -13.64 2.97
C ARG A 178 -4.19 -13.64 1.70
N ARG A 179 -5.37 -14.22 1.79
CA ARG A 179 -6.40 -14.28 0.73
C ARG A 179 -7.73 -13.87 1.32
#